data_e1e2f66b949df117770ad0c8cfd2c407
#
_entry.id   e1e2f66b949df117770ad0c8cfd2c407
#
_cell.length_a   1.000
_cell.length_b   1.000
_cell.length_c   1.000
_cell.angle_alpha   90.00
_cell.angle_beta   90.00
_cell.angle_gamma   90.00
#
_symmetry.space_group_name_H-M   'P 1'
#
loop_
_entity.id
_entity.type
_entity.pdbx_description
1 polymer ?
#
loop_
_entity_poly.entity_id
_entity_poly.type
_entity_poly.pdbx_seq_one_letter_code
_entity_poly.pdbx_strand_id
1 'polypeptide(L)'
;MFVFIRLINGGAIGLVWFVLMNNKTVNKRKNIIISFVIAVTICLSYLWPFENYFITFDSPKTAYEYYVGPKDSDIKLIIEGKNSDLIISTQNQYTVIPKTNEGWKIGVGTDLKTVTQKIFDGVVIYVHQYRNTNDYYISVFDTNGEECAVADIYKSEFIPSMEHDAPSKTTVVTYYANIQEFNGEYWIRINDNEVRFSE
;
A
#
# COMPACT_ATOMS: atom_id res chain seq x y z
N MET A 1 -0.36 14.13 9.08
CA MET A 1 0.59 14.24 10.21
C MET A 1 2.00 13.81 9.80
N PHE A 2 2.16 12.74 9.05
CA PHE A 2 3.43 12.23 8.50
C PHE A 2 4.23 13.29 7.72
N VAL A 3 3.60 13.99 6.77
CA VAL A 3 4.24 15.09 6.01
C VAL A 3 4.65 16.25 6.93
N PHE A 4 3.85 16.54 7.94
CA PHE A 4 4.11 17.65 8.87
C PHE A 4 5.34 17.39 9.77
N ILE A 5 5.48 16.16 10.29
CA ILE A 5 6.67 15.76 11.08
C ILE A 5 7.92 15.82 10.21
N ARG A 6 7.85 15.42 8.95
CA ARG A 6 8.97 15.49 8.01
C ARG A 6 9.32 16.92 7.65
N LEU A 7 8.34 17.82 7.50
CA LEU A 7 8.58 19.25 7.30
C LEU A 7 9.25 19.90 8.52
N ILE A 8 8.83 19.53 9.74
CA ILE A 8 9.48 20.00 10.96
C ILE A 8 10.92 19.51 11.05
N ASN A 9 11.16 18.23 10.78
CA ASN A 9 12.51 17.65 10.76
C ASN A 9 13.37 18.28 9.66
N GLY A 10 12.85 18.47 8.46
CA GLY A 10 13.51 19.18 7.37
C GLY A 10 13.84 20.63 7.73
N GLY A 11 12.93 21.33 8.40
CA GLY A 11 13.13 22.68 8.91
C GLY A 11 14.21 22.75 9.99
N ALA A 12 14.19 21.84 10.96
CA ALA A 12 15.20 21.75 12.02
C ALA A 12 16.60 21.45 11.44
N ILE A 13 16.69 20.52 10.51
CA ILE A 13 17.92 20.16 9.79
C ILE A 13 18.42 21.38 8.99
N GLY A 14 17.53 22.08 8.29
CA GLY A 14 17.85 23.29 7.54
C GLY A 14 18.39 24.42 8.44
N LEU A 15 17.84 24.55 9.64
CA LEU A 15 18.26 25.54 10.63
C LEU A 15 19.65 25.22 11.18
N VAL A 16 19.91 23.95 11.50
CA VAL A 16 21.26 23.48 11.92
C VAL A 16 22.26 23.71 10.79
N TRP A 17 21.89 23.40 9.56
CA TRP A 17 22.73 23.66 8.39
C TRP A 17 23.03 25.12 8.20
N PHE A 18 22.05 26.03 8.32
CA PHE A 18 22.21 27.47 8.24
C PHE A 18 23.17 28.00 9.31
N VAL A 19 23.03 27.54 10.57
CA VAL A 19 23.94 27.93 11.69
C VAL A 19 25.36 27.45 11.41
N LEU A 20 25.54 26.21 10.92
CA LEU A 20 26.87 25.70 10.60
C LEU A 20 27.52 26.43 9.42
N MET A 21 26.75 26.82 8.40
CA MET A 21 27.26 27.60 7.25
C MET A 21 27.66 29.03 7.62
N ASN A 22 26.97 29.64 8.58
CA ASN A 22 27.25 31.00 9.02
C ASN A 22 28.44 31.07 9.98
N ASN A 23 28.92 29.93 10.46
CA ASN A 23 30.08 29.88 11.36
C ASN A 23 31.39 29.97 10.55
N LYS A 24 32.05 31.14 10.58
CA LYS A 24 33.28 31.48 9.82
C LYS A 24 34.48 30.57 10.15
N THR A 25 34.40 29.79 11.23
CA THR A 25 35.51 28.92 11.70
C THR A 25 35.47 27.52 11.08
N VAL A 26 34.40 27.13 10.37
CA VAL A 26 34.24 25.79 9.82
C VAL A 26 34.86 25.70 8.43
N ASN A 27 35.72 24.69 8.22
CA ASN A 27 36.38 24.42 6.96
C ASN A 27 35.39 24.14 5.85
N LYS A 28 35.52 24.81 4.69
CA LYS A 28 34.62 24.71 3.52
C LYS A 28 34.35 23.26 3.06
N ARG A 29 35.34 22.37 3.15
CA ARG A 29 35.19 20.95 2.83
C ARG A 29 34.28 20.22 3.83
N LYS A 30 34.37 20.52 5.12
CA LYS A 30 33.49 19.93 6.16
C LYS A 30 32.04 20.35 5.93
N ASN A 31 31.78 21.60 5.57
CA ASN A 31 30.44 22.11 5.29
C ASN A 31 29.79 21.39 4.09
N ILE A 32 30.56 21.13 3.03
CA ILE A 32 30.06 20.39 1.85
C ILE A 32 29.68 18.95 2.25
N ILE A 33 30.51 18.26 3.01
CA ILE A 33 30.23 16.89 3.48
C ILE A 33 28.98 16.86 4.35
N ILE A 34 28.87 17.78 5.31
CA ILE A 34 27.70 17.87 6.20
C ILE A 34 26.43 18.14 5.38
N SER A 35 26.48 19.08 4.43
CA SER A 35 25.34 19.37 3.55
C SER A 35 24.91 18.16 2.72
N PHE A 36 25.86 17.40 2.21
CA PHE A 36 25.59 16.19 1.47
C PHE A 36 24.93 15.12 2.35
N VAL A 37 25.48 14.86 3.55
CA VAL A 37 24.91 13.91 4.51
C VAL A 37 23.48 14.31 4.89
N ILE A 38 23.22 15.59 5.15
CA ILE A 38 21.89 16.10 5.46
C ILE A 38 20.93 15.87 4.29
N ALA A 39 21.35 16.21 3.07
CA ALA A 39 20.52 15.99 1.87
C ALA A 39 20.17 14.50 1.67
N VAL A 40 21.15 13.62 1.82
CA VAL A 40 20.95 12.17 1.74
C VAL A 40 19.99 11.68 2.83
N THR A 41 20.15 12.15 4.06
CA THR A 41 19.26 11.78 5.19
C THR A 41 17.83 12.23 4.93
N ILE A 42 17.61 13.43 4.40
CA ILE A 42 16.28 13.92 4.02
C ILE A 42 15.71 13.03 2.92
N CYS A 43 16.45 12.73 1.85
CA CYS A 43 16.00 11.85 0.77
C CYS A 43 15.64 10.46 1.30
N LEU A 44 16.49 9.85 2.12
CA LEU A 44 16.23 8.54 2.72
C LEU A 44 15.00 8.54 3.63
N SER A 45 14.74 9.64 4.34
CA SER A 45 13.55 9.76 5.19
C SER A 45 12.23 9.75 4.41
N TYR A 46 12.25 10.12 3.12
CA TYR A 46 11.08 10.00 2.23
C TYR A 46 10.87 8.59 1.72
N LEU A 47 11.95 7.84 1.53
CA LEU A 47 11.89 6.47 1.01
C LEU A 47 11.67 5.42 2.10
N TRP A 48 12.05 5.74 3.34
CA TRP A 48 12.00 4.82 4.46
C TRP A 48 11.30 5.45 5.66
N PRO A 49 10.18 4.87 6.12
CA PRO A 49 9.48 5.38 7.31
C PRO A 49 10.26 5.00 8.58
N PHE A 50 11.26 5.81 8.94
CA PHE A 50 12.08 5.59 10.13
C PHE A 50 11.25 5.60 11.41
N GLU A 51 10.07 6.18 11.39
CA GLU A 51 9.07 6.15 12.46
C GLU A 51 8.73 4.72 12.88
N ASN A 52 8.80 3.77 11.96
CA ASN A 52 8.55 2.36 12.23
C ASN A 52 9.50 1.71 13.25
N TYR A 53 10.63 2.36 13.56
CA TYR A 53 11.53 1.92 14.64
C TYR A 53 11.01 2.27 16.03
N PHE A 54 10.17 3.30 16.13
CA PHE A 54 9.75 3.87 17.42
C PHE A 54 8.24 3.80 17.64
N ILE A 55 7.46 3.71 16.57
CA ILE A 55 6.00 3.75 16.62
C ILE A 55 5.43 2.44 16.11
N THR A 56 4.48 1.92 16.87
CA THR A 56 3.61 0.80 16.50
C THR A 56 2.17 1.24 16.69
N PHE A 57 1.31 0.86 15.79
CA PHE A 57 -0.10 1.24 15.79
C PHE A 57 -0.98 0.08 16.24
N ASP A 58 -2.07 0.37 16.91
CA ASP A 58 -3.01 -0.62 17.42
C ASP A 58 -3.94 -1.19 16.33
N SER A 59 -3.99 -0.54 15.16
CA SER A 59 -4.82 -1.00 14.05
C SER A 59 -4.24 -0.54 12.70
N PRO A 60 -4.58 -1.25 11.59
CA PRO A 60 -4.16 -0.83 10.25
C PRO A 60 -4.75 0.53 9.89
N LYS A 61 -5.96 0.84 10.37
CA LYS A 61 -6.61 2.13 10.18
C LYS A 61 -5.79 3.28 10.77
N THR A 62 -5.35 3.16 12.03
CA THR A 62 -4.55 4.22 12.69
C THR A 62 -3.20 4.42 12.02
N ALA A 63 -2.56 3.34 11.54
CA ALA A 63 -1.33 3.43 10.77
C ALA A 63 -1.55 4.16 9.43
N TYR A 64 -2.64 3.86 8.74
CA TYR A 64 -3.01 4.50 7.48
C TYR A 64 -3.35 5.99 7.67
N GLU A 65 -4.19 6.33 8.66
CA GLU A 65 -4.53 7.71 8.99
C GLU A 65 -3.31 8.56 9.35
N TYR A 66 -2.35 7.96 10.04
CA TYR A 66 -1.07 8.61 10.31
C TYR A 66 -0.29 8.91 9.02
N TYR A 67 -0.27 7.96 8.09
CA TYR A 67 0.46 8.07 6.82
C TYR A 67 -0.15 9.11 5.89
N VAL A 68 -1.44 9.01 5.56
CA VAL A 68 -2.11 9.89 4.58
C VAL A 68 -2.59 11.20 5.20
N GLY A 69 -2.88 11.21 6.49
CA GLY A 69 -3.51 12.33 7.20
C GLY A 69 -5.02 12.19 7.30
N PRO A 70 -5.64 12.84 8.31
CA PRO A 70 -7.05 12.62 8.64
C PRO A 70 -8.04 13.11 7.57
N LYS A 71 -7.63 13.98 6.65
CA LYS A 71 -8.48 14.49 5.57
C LYS A 71 -8.58 13.54 4.38
N ASP A 72 -7.59 12.66 4.21
CA ASP A 72 -7.45 11.78 3.05
C ASP A 72 -7.61 10.31 3.46
N SER A 73 -8.08 10.05 4.69
CA SER A 73 -8.14 8.72 5.30
C SER A 73 -9.46 7.99 5.10
N ASP A 74 -10.24 8.35 4.08
CA ASP A 74 -11.50 7.66 3.79
C ASP A 74 -11.23 6.24 3.31
N ILE A 75 -11.42 5.28 4.23
CA ILE A 75 -11.23 3.87 3.98
C ILE A 75 -12.54 3.27 3.49
N LYS A 76 -12.48 2.62 2.33
CA LYS A 76 -13.57 1.87 1.75
C LYS A 76 -13.61 0.43 2.27
N LEU A 77 -12.44 -0.22 2.29
CA LEU A 77 -12.30 -1.62 2.66
C LEU A 77 -10.93 -1.90 3.25
N ILE A 78 -10.85 -2.86 4.15
CA ILE A 78 -9.61 -3.43 4.68
C ILE A 78 -9.65 -4.94 4.43
N ILE A 79 -8.64 -5.47 3.73
CA ILE A 79 -8.45 -6.90 3.50
C ILE A 79 -7.32 -7.36 4.41
N GLU A 80 -7.67 -8.19 5.37
CA GLU A 80 -6.71 -8.70 6.34
C GLU A 80 -5.81 -9.77 5.72
N GLY A 81 -4.51 -9.63 5.93
CA GLY A 81 -3.50 -10.63 5.59
C GLY A 81 -2.76 -11.12 6.85
N LYS A 82 -1.84 -12.05 6.64
CA LYS A 82 -1.04 -12.61 7.74
C LYS A 82 0.08 -11.67 8.18
N ASN A 83 0.80 -11.09 7.21
CA ASN A 83 1.97 -10.24 7.45
C ASN A 83 1.70 -8.77 7.12
N SER A 84 0.53 -8.48 6.58
CA SER A 84 0.11 -7.14 6.17
C SER A 84 -1.40 -7.06 6.06
N ASP A 85 -1.95 -5.85 6.02
CA ASP A 85 -3.34 -5.60 5.66
C ASP A 85 -3.37 -4.65 4.46
N LEU A 86 -4.22 -4.94 3.48
CA LEU A 86 -4.44 -4.06 2.33
C LEU A 86 -5.60 -3.11 2.61
N ILE A 87 -5.33 -1.83 2.59
CA ILE A 87 -6.34 -0.77 2.68
C ILE A 87 -6.67 -0.27 1.29
N ILE A 88 -7.95 -0.21 1.00
CA ILE A 88 -8.52 0.36 -0.21
C ILE A 88 -9.26 1.63 0.18
N SER A 89 -8.80 2.77 -0.35
CA SER A 89 -9.44 4.06 -0.11
C SER A 89 -10.71 4.23 -0.96
N THR A 90 -11.53 5.22 -0.63
CA THR A 90 -12.69 5.62 -1.47
C THR A 90 -12.28 6.12 -2.85
N GLN A 91 -11.01 6.48 -3.05
CA GLN A 91 -10.42 6.83 -4.34
C GLN A 91 -9.79 5.63 -5.07
N ASN A 92 -10.03 4.40 -4.59
CA ASN A 92 -9.45 3.15 -5.11
C ASN A 92 -7.93 3.07 -5.08
N GLN A 93 -7.30 3.79 -4.17
CA GLN A 93 -5.88 3.67 -3.96
C GLN A 93 -5.60 2.51 -3.01
N TYR A 94 -4.64 1.68 -3.36
CA TYR A 94 -4.18 0.55 -2.57
C TYR A 94 -3.00 0.95 -1.69
N THR A 95 -3.12 0.72 -0.40
CA THR A 95 -2.04 0.93 0.56
C THR A 95 -1.89 -0.30 1.42
N VAL A 96 -0.69 -0.89 1.41
CA VAL A 96 -0.39 -2.04 2.28
C VAL A 96 0.17 -1.53 3.59
N ILE A 97 -0.37 -2.02 4.68
CA ILE A 97 0.05 -1.71 6.04
C ILE A 97 0.73 -2.95 6.63
N PRO A 98 2.05 -2.92 6.85
CA PRO A 98 2.80 -4.02 7.42
C PRO A 98 2.30 -4.39 8.82
N LYS A 99 2.19 -5.69 9.09
CA LYS A 99 1.78 -6.26 10.36
C LYS A 99 2.97 -6.94 11.04
N THR A 100 3.12 -6.70 12.32
CA THR A 100 4.16 -7.31 13.17
C THR A 100 3.51 -7.96 14.39
N ASN A 101 4.29 -8.68 15.19
CA ASN A 101 3.79 -9.24 16.44
C ASN A 101 3.37 -8.17 17.46
N GLU A 102 3.85 -6.94 17.32
CA GLU A 102 3.57 -5.81 18.23
C GLU A 102 2.43 -4.92 17.73
N GLY A 103 1.95 -5.11 16.48
CA GLY A 103 0.93 -4.30 15.85
C GLY A 103 1.31 -3.89 14.41
N TRP A 104 0.79 -2.76 13.95
CA TRP A 104 0.95 -2.30 12.58
C TRP A 104 2.01 -1.21 12.44
N LYS A 105 2.61 -1.16 11.26
CA LYS A 105 3.66 -0.21 10.88
C LYS A 105 3.22 0.60 9.66
N ILE A 106 3.88 1.72 9.39
CA ILE A 106 3.60 2.53 8.20
C ILE A 106 4.05 1.75 6.96
N GLY A 107 3.17 1.62 5.97
CA GLY A 107 3.48 1.04 4.66
C GLY A 107 4.24 1.99 3.74
N VAL A 108 4.90 1.43 2.74
CA VAL A 108 5.54 2.18 1.64
C VAL A 108 4.83 1.77 0.35
N GLY A 109 4.53 2.73 -0.52
CA GLY A 109 3.73 2.48 -1.73
C GLY A 109 4.33 1.47 -2.72
N THR A 110 5.61 1.09 -2.56
CA THR A 110 6.31 0.11 -3.41
C THR A 110 6.24 -1.32 -2.86
N ASP A 111 5.57 -1.53 -1.74
CA ASP A 111 5.54 -2.83 -1.06
C ASP A 111 4.65 -3.87 -1.75
N LEU A 112 3.78 -3.44 -2.67
CA LEU A 112 2.88 -4.30 -3.40
C LEU A 112 3.37 -4.51 -4.84
N LYS A 113 3.68 -5.75 -5.20
CA LYS A 113 4.14 -6.15 -6.52
C LYS A 113 3.04 -6.92 -7.25
N THR A 114 2.70 -6.52 -8.48
CA THR A 114 1.82 -7.33 -9.33
C THR A 114 2.59 -8.58 -9.79
N VAL A 115 2.06 -9.75 -9.43
CA VAL A 115 2.60 -11.05 -9.79
C VAL A 115 2.09 -11.45 -11.16
N THR A 116 0.77 -11.31 -11.38
CA THR A 116 0.13 -11.64 -12.64
C THR A 116 -1.16 -10.86 -12.84
N GLN A 117 -1.58 -10.79 -14.11
CA GLN A 117 -2.87 -10.25 -14.53
C GLN A 117 -3.47 -11.19 -15.56
N LYS A 118 -4.77 -11.45 -15.44
CA LYS A 118 -5.54 -12.18 -16.47
C LYS A 118 -6.80 -11.41 -16.84
N ILE A 119 -7.17 -11.50 -18.10
CA ILE A 119 -8.40 -10.92 -18.65
C ILE A 119 -9.22 -12.07 -19.21
N PHE A 120 -10.45 -12.15 -18.80
CA PHE A 120 -11.39 -13.18 -19.22
C PHE A 120 -12.81 -12.60 -19.25
N ASP A 121 -13.45 -12.62 -20.42
CA ASP A 121 -14.87 -12.29 -20.65
C ASP A 121 -15.34 -10.99 -19.93
N GLY A 122 -14.60 -9.90 -20.11
CA GLY A 122 -14.92 -8.61 -19.47
C GLY A 122 -14.51 -8.50 -18.00
N VAL A 123 -13.92 -9.56 -17.45
CA VAL A 123 -13.38 -9.58 -16.09
C VAL A 123 -11.87 -9.44 -16.13
N VAL A 124 -11.31 -8.60 -15.26
CA VAL A 124 -9.88 -8.43 -15.09
C VAL A 124 -9.47 -8.88 -13.69
N ILE A 125 -8.55 -9.83 -13.63
CA ILE A 125 -8.05 -10.38 -12.38
C ILE A 125 -6.61 -9.94 -12.20
N TYR A 126 -6.31 -9.32 -11.04
CA TYR A 126 -4.95 -9.01 -10.61
C TYR A 126 -4.60 -9.83 -9.38
N VAL A 127 -3.37 -10.31 -9.35
CA VAL A 127 -2.75 -10.91 -8.18
C VAL A 127 -1.54 -10.07 -7.78
N HIS A 128 -1.59 -9.51 -6.58
CA HIS A 128 -0.51 -8.72 -6.01
C HIS A 128 0.11 -9.45 -4.84
N GLN A 129 1.41 -9.38 -4.70
CA GLN A 129 2.16 -9.93 -3.57
C GLN A 129 2.72 -8.81 -2.72
N TYR A 130 2.57 -8.94 -1.41
CA TYR A 130 3.22 -8.05 -0.47
C TYR A 130 4.68 -8.47 -0.29
N ARG A 131 5.61 -7.67 -0.83
CA ARG A 131 7.06 -7.95 -0.80
C ARG A 131 7.38 -9.39 -1.25
N ASN A 132 8.17 -10.12 -0.46
CA ASN A 132 8.47 -11.54 -0.68
C ASN A 132 7.80 -12.42 0.38
N THR A 133 6.62 -12.03 0.83
CA THR A 133 5.82 -12.80 1.80
C THR A 133 4.80 -13.69 1.09
N ASN A 134 4.09 -14.51 1.87
CA ASN A 134 3.00 -15.33 1.37
C ASN A 134 1.64 -14.58 1.43
N ASP A 135 1.62 -13.27 1.58
CA ASP A 135 0.38 -12.50 1.46
C ASP A 135 0.17 -12.10 0.00
N TYR A 136 -0.82 -12.71 -0.61
CA TYR A 136 -1.27 -12.38 -1.95
C TYR A 136 -2.65 -11.75 -1.88
N TYR A 137 -2.81 -10.60 -2.51
CA TYR A 137 -4.07 -9.89 -2.62
C TYR A 137 -4.61 -10.02 -4.03
N ILE A 138 -5.83 -10.52 -4.12
CA ILE A 138 -6.52 -10.72 -5.38
C ILE A 138 -7.57 -9.65 -5.52
N SER A 139 -7.66 -9.06 -6.72
CA SER A 139 -8.75 -8.21 -7.12
C SER A 139 -9.35 -8.71 -8.43
N VAL A 140 -10.67 -8.93 -8.43
CA VAL A 140 -11.44 -9.37 -9.58
C VAL A 140 -12.38 -8.24 -9.96
N PHE A 141 -12.09 -7.56 -11.07
CA PHE A 141 -12.88 -6.46 -11.62
C PHE A 141 -13.87 -6.99 -12.63
N ASP A 142 -15.15 -6.87 -12.34
CA ASP A 142 -16.20 -7.15 -13.33
C ASP A 142 -16.72 -5.83 -13.91
N THR A 143 -16.46 -5.61 -15.19
CA THR A 143 -16.90 -4.42 -15.92
C THR A 143 -18.32 -4.55 -16.46
N ASN A 144 -18.95 -5.75 -16.36
CA ASN A 144 -20.30 -5.97 -16.81
C ASN A 144 -21.35 -5.40 -15.83
N GLY A 145 -20.91 -5.08 -14.59
CA GLY A 145 -21.74 -4.43 -13.59
C GLY A 145 -22.77 -5.35 -12.91
N GLU A 146 -22.70 -6.64 -13.16
CA GLU A 146 -23.53 -7.64 -12.51
C GLU A 146 -22.77 -8.32 -11.38
N GLU A 147 -23.45 -8.63 -10.29
CA GLU A 147 -22.87 -9.45 -9.25
C GLU A 147 -22.58 -10.85 -9.78
N CYS A 148 -21.35 -11.29 -9.64
CA CYS A 148 -20.94 -12.64 -9.99
C CYS A 148 -20.53 -13.45 -8.76
N ALA A 149 -20.68 -14.76 -8.82
CA ALA A 149 -20.14 -15.64 -7.80
C ALA A 149 -18.66 -15.84 -8.04
N VAL A 150 -17.82 -15.41 -7.08
CA VAL A 150 -16.38 -15.59 -7.13
C VAL A 150 -15.95 -16.59 -6.07
N ALA A 151 -15.20 -17.61 -6.47
CA ALA A 151 -14.61 -18.61 -5.58
C ALA A 151 -13.23 -19.01 -6.08
N ASP A 152 -12.40 -19.55 -5.21
CA ASP A 152 -11.08 -20.07 -5.56
C ASP A 152 -10.87 -21.49 -5.01
N ILE A 153 -9.71 -22.08 -5.33
CA ILE A 153 -9.31 -23.40 -4.84
C ILE A 153 -9.25 -23.49 -3.30
N TYR A 154 -8.96 -22.38 -2.63
CA TYR A 154 -8.79 -22.32 -1.17
C TYR A 154 -10.08 -21.96 -0.43
N LYS A 155 -11.17 -21.70 -1.17
CA LYS A 155 -12.45 -21.19 -0.60
C LYS A 155 -12.26 -19.89 0.16
N SER A 156 -11.43 -19.01 -0.38
CA SER A 156 -11.18 -17.69 0.21
C SER A 156 -12.47 -16.87 0.23
N GLU A 157 -12.57 -15.99 1.21
CA GLU A 157 -13.67 -15.05 1.30
C GLU A 157 -13.41 -13.86 0.35
N PHE A 158 -14.20 -13.77 -0.71
CA PHE A 158 -14.18 -12.65 -1.63
C PHE A 158 -15.16 -11.55 -1.18
N ILE A 159 -14.64 -10.40 -0.82
CA ILE A 159 -15.43 -9.27 -0.32
C ILE A 159 -15.78 -8.36 -1.50
N PRO A 160 -17.07 -8.19 -1.84
CA PRO A 160 -17.48 -7.32 -2.92
C PRO A 160 -17.38 -5.84 -2.54
N SER A 161 -17.02 -5.04 -3.52
CA SER A 161 -17.00 -3.58 -3.45
C SER A 161 -17.60 -3.01 -4.73
N MET A 162 -18.73 -2.34 -4.59
CA MET A 162 -19.44 -1.74 -5.73
C MET A 162 -19.04 -0.28 -5.90
N GLU A 163 -18.88 0.11 -7.16
CA GLU A 163 -18.68 1.50 -7.58
C GLU A 163 -19.65 1.86 -8.67
N HIS A 164 -20.29 3.00 -8.48
CA HIS A 164 -21.13 3.56 -9.51
C HIS A 164 -20.41 4.75 -10.14
N ASP A 165 -19.99 4.59 -11.39
CA ASP A 165 -19.43 5.68 -12.17
C ASP A 165 -20.54 6.56 -12.71
N ALA A 166 -20.76 7.71 -12.07
CA ALA A 166 -21.83 8.62 -12.41
C ALA A 166 -21.77 9.15 -13.86
N PRO A 167 -20.61 9.46 -14.46
CA PRO A 167 -20.52 9.89 -15.85
C PRO A 167 -20.93 8.81 -16.85
N SER A 168 -20.47 7.58 -16.68
CA SER A 168 -20.74 6.48 -17.62
C SER A 168 -22.02 5.74 -17.32
N LYS A 169 -22.64 5.95 -16.15
CA LYS A 169 -23.75 5.18 -15.59
C LYS A 169 -23.47 3.67 -15.52
N THR A 170 -22.20 3.29 -15.50
CA THR A 170 -21.79 1.91 -15.33
C THR A 170 -21.55 1.63 -13.86
N THR A 171 -21.92 0.42 -13.43
CA THR A 171 -21.54 -0.10 -12.12
C THR A 171 -20.36 -1.04 -12.35
N VAL A 172 -19.32 -0.89 -11.56
CA VAL A 172 -18.18 -1.81 -11.53
C VAL A 172 -18.22 -2.54 -10.20
N VAL A 173 -18.22 -3.85 -10.24
CA VAL A 173 -18.11 -4.66 -9.03
C VAL A 173 -16.71 -5.23 -8.96
N THR A 174 -16.02 -4.97 -7.84
CA THR A 174 -14.69 -5.51 -7.60
C THR A 174 -14.74 -6.40 -6.38
N TYR A 175 -14.22 -7.61 -6.50
CA TYR A 175 -14.10 -8.57 -5.42
C TYR A 175 -12.66 -8.63 -4.95
N TYR A 176 -12.46 -8.62 -3.64
CA TYR A 176 -11.13 -8.64 -3.03
C TYR A 176 -10.99 -9.82 -2.08
N ALA A 177 -9.84 -10.47 -2.13
CA ALA A 177 -9.50 -11.53 -1.18
C ALA A 177 -8.00 -11.49 -0.84
N ASN A 178 -7.63 -12.04 0.33
CA ASN A 178 -6.26 -12.41 0.66
C ASN A 178 -6.13 -13.93 0.60
N ILE A 179 -5.03 -14.40 0.01
CA ILE A 179 -4.63 -15.79 0.01
C ILE A 179 -3.17 -15.92 0.49
N GLN A 180 -2.86 -17.09 1.06
CA GLN A 180 -1.53 -17.34 1.64
C GLN A 180 -0.62 -18.16 0.71
N GLU A 181 -1.16 -18.65 -0.39
CA GLU A 181 -0.42 -19.45 -1.36
C GLU A 181 -0.90 -19.11 -2.77
N PHE A 182 0.06 -18.86 -3.67
CA PHE A 182 -0.21 -18.66 -5.09
C PHE A 182 0.84 -19.43 -5.89
N ASN A 183 0.39 -20.42 -6.64
CA ASN A 183 1.23 -21.30 -7.46
C ASN A 183 0.55 -21.62 -8.80
N GLY A 184 1.20 -22.38 -9.66
CA GLY A 184 0.69 -22.76 -10.99
C GLY A 184 -0.60 -23.60 -10.98
N GLU A 185 -1.02 -24.12 -9.84
CA GLU A 185 -2.29 -24.86 -9.69
C GLU A 185 -3.45 -23.96 -9.26
N TYR A 186 -3.16 -22.69 -8.93
CA TYR A 186 -4.19 -21.77 -8.48
C TYR A 186 -5.19 -21.45 -9.59
N TRP A 187 -6.46 -21.45 -9.23
CA TRP A 187 -7.57 -21.05 -10.10
C TRP A 187 -8.61 -20.23 -9.35
N ILE A 188 -9.30 -19.38 -10.11
CA ILE A 188 -10.48 -18.65 -9.66
C ILE A 188 -11.64 -19.06 -10.54
N ARG A 189 -12.78 -19.32 -9.92
CA ARG A 189 -14.05 -19.54 -10.61
C ARG A 189 -14.90 -18.29 -10.53
N ILE A 190 -15.35 -17.84 -11.69
CA ILE A 190 -16.26 -16.71 -11.84
C ILE A 190 -17.53 -17.25 -12.47
N ASN A 191 -18.62 -17.27 -11.71
CA ASN A 191 -19.83 -18.03 -12.04
C ASN A 191 -19.47 -19.50 -12.35
N ASP A 192 -19.70 -19.97 -13.58
CA ASP A 192 -19.42 -21.34 -14.00
C ASP A 192 -18.04 -21.49 -14.70
N ASN A 193 -17.30 -20.40 -14.88
CA ASN A 193 -16.05 -20.39 -15.62
C ASN A 193 -14.84 -20.42 -14.70
N GLU A 194 -13.91 -21.36 -14.95
CA GLU A 194 -12.67 -21.52 -14.20
C GLU A 194 -11.50 -20.87 -14.95
N VAL A 195 -10.83 -19.93 -14.30
CA VAL A 195 -9.64 -19.23 -14.81
C VAL A 195 -8.42 -19.74 -14.08
N ARG A 196 -7.54 -20.46 -14.76
CA ARG A 196 -6.29 -21.02 -14.19
C ARG A 196 -5.11 -20.10 -14.40
N PHE A 197 -4.19 -20.08 -13.45
CA PHE A 197 -2.96 -19.31 -13.47
C PHE A 197 -1.73 -20.21 -13.71
N SER A 198 -1.83 -21.11 -14.71
CA SER A 198 -0.64 -21.84 -15.17
C SER A 198 0.38 -20.88 -15.76
N GLU A 199 1.67 -21.10 -15.46
CA GLU A 199 2.80 -20.41 -16.07
C GLU A 199 2.81 -20.52 -17.60
#